data_203d2a6baeb8c368794c9a4c2c47f8dc
#
_entry.id   203d2a6baeb8c368794c9a4c2c47f8dc
#
_cell.length_a   1.000
_cell.length_b   1.000
_cell.length_c   1.000
_cell.angle_alpha   90.00
_cell.angle_beta   90.00
_cell.angle_gamma   90.00
#
_symmetry.space_group_name_H-M   'P 1'
#
loop_
_entity.id
_entity.type
_entity.pdbx_description
1 polymer ?
#
loop_
_entity_poly.entity_id
_entity_poly.type
_entity_poly.pdbx_seq_one_letter_code
_entity_poly.pdbx_strand_id
1 'polypeptide(L)'
;MTFEEFAATRMPAVLKFAAVLAGDRVIAEDLAQEVLVRAYSRWDKIGCLDRPEFYVRKMILNEFLSWRRRSVRQVLPGGAAGEPASTAPDHAHVYGERQALLAELGKLPRRQRAVLVLRYYEDRGDAEIAELLGCTPGTVRGYASRGLAALRVEMDPRPRARA
;
A
#
# COMPACT_ATOMS: atom_id res chain seq x y z
N MET A 1 -24.88 6.25 3.28
CA MET A 1 -23.83 7.28 3.45
C MET A 1 -23.64 7.98 2.12
N THR A 2 -23.73 9.30 2.10
CA THR A 2 -23.41 10.10 0.89
C THR A 2 -21.90 10.13 0.66
N PHE A 3 -21.47 10.53 -0.54
CA PHE A 3 -20.03 10.66 -0.81
C PHE A 3 -19.41 11.79 0.00
N GLU A 4 -20.14 12.87 0.22
CA GLU A 4 -19.71 14.01 1.03
C GLU A 4 -19.50 13.62 2.49
N GLU A 5 -20.41 12.83 3.07
CA GLU A 5 -20.25 12.28 4.43
C GLU A 5 -19.06 11.35 4.53
N PHE A 6 -18.85 10.50 3.53
CA PHE A 6 -17.68 9.64 3.43
C PHE A 6 -16.39 10.46 3.32
N ALA A 7 -16.38 11.47 2.45
CA ALA A 7 -15.23 12.35 2.27
C ALA A 7 -14.87 13.08 3.58
N ALA A 8 -15.87 13.61 4.28
CA ALA A 8 -15.64 14.31 5.53
C ALA A 8 -15.13 13.41 6.67
N THR A 9 -15.60 12.16 6.75
CA THR A 9 -15.36 11.30 7.92
C THR A 9 -14.33 10.21 7.69
N ARG A 10 -14.24 9.64 6.50
CA ARG A 10 -13.42 8.45 6.19
C ARG A 10 -12.23 8.71 5.27
N MET A 11 -12.29 9.76 4.46
CA MET A 11 -11.24 10.09 3.49
C MET A 11 -9.84 10.21 4.12
N PRO A 12 -9.64 10.88 5.28
CA PRO A 12 -8.31 11.01 5.88
C PRO A 12 -7.67 9.64 6.18
N ALA A 13 -8.46 8.67 6.67
CA ALA A 13 -7.97 7.32 6.96
C ALA A 13 -7.63 6.55 5.67
N VAL A 14 -8.43 6.73 4.62
CA VAL A 14 -8.19 6.11 3.30
C VAL A 14 -6.91 6.67 2.66
N LEU A 15 -6.69 7.97 2.73
CA LEU A 15 -5.48 8.61 2.21
C LEU A 15 -4.23 8.18 2.98
N LYS A 16 -4.31 8.05 4.30
CA LYS A 16 -3.21 7.49 5.12
C LYS A 16 -2.88 6.05 4.72
N PHE A 17 -3.89 5.23 4.50
CA PHE A 17 -3.70 3.87 4.02
C PHE A 17 -2.99 3.84 2.65
N ALA A 18 -3.43 4.66 1.71
CA ALA A 18 -2.77 4.78 0.40
C ALA A 18 -1.31 5.23 0.53
N ALA A 19 -1.01 6.18 1.42
CA ALA A 19 0.34 6.68 1.66
C ALA A 19 1.27 5.61 2.23
N VAL A 20 0.81 4.84 3.21
CA VAL A 20 1.59 3.73 3.80
C VAL A 20 1.80 2.62 2.78
N LEU A 21 0.79 2.30 1.99
CA LEU A 21 0.85 1.27 0.96
C LEU A 21 1.79 1.66 -0.19
N ALA A 22 1.68 2.88 -0.70
CA ALA A 22 2.49 3.36 -1.83
C ALA A 22 3.93 3.72 -1.42
N GLY A 23 4.14 4.26 -0.21
CA GLY A 23 5.44 4.70 0.32
C GLY A 23 6.05 5.91 -0.37
N ASP A 24 5.34 6.47 -1.31
CA ASP A 24 5.66 7.70 -2.00
C ASP A 24 4.41 8.57 -2.06
N ARG A 25 4.54 9.84 -1.70
CA ARG A 25 3.40 10.75 -1.59
C ARG A 25 2.72 11.00 -2.95
N VAL A 26 3.50 11.18 -3.98
CA VAL A 26 2.98 11.47 -5.33
C VAL A 26 2.21 10.26 -5.86
N ILE A 27 2.79 9.07 -5.70
CA ILE A 27 2.14 7.81 -6.07
C ILE A 27 0.86 7.59 -5.27
N ALA A 28 0.89 7.88 -3.98
CA ALA A 28 -0.28 7.74 -3.11
C ALA A 28 -1.42 8.69 -3.52
N GLU A 29 -1.11 9.93 -3.84
CA GLU A 29 -2.07 10.93 -4.31
C GLU A 29 -2.70 10.52 -5.64
N ASP A 30 -1.89 10.09 -6.62
CA ASP A 30 -2.38 9.61 -7.91
C ASP A 30 -3.28 8.38 -7.76
N LEU A 31 -2.84 7.42 -6.96
CA LEU A 31 -3.57 6.20 -6.63
C LEU A 31 -4.93 6.50 -6.00
N ALA A 32 -4.93 7.39 -5.01
CA ALA A 32 -6.14 7.79 -4.30
C ALA A 32 -7.10 8.55 -5.23
N GLN A 33 -6.62 9.51 -6.01
CA GLN A 33 -7.43 10.27 -6.96
C GLN A 33 -8.12 9.36 -7.97
N GLU A 34 -7.40 8.45 -8.60
CA GLU A 34 -7.97 7.53 -9.59
C GLU A 34 -9.05 6.64 -8.98
N VAL A 35 -8.79 6.11 -7.78
CA VAL A 35 -9.77 5.29 -7.08
C VAL A 35 -10.99 6.09 -6.64
N LEU A 36 -10.80 7.30 -6.12
CA LEU A 36 -11.90 8.14 -5.64
C LEU A 36 -12.82 8.62 -6.76
N VAL A 37 -12.27 8.94 -7.93
CA VAL A 37 -13.09 9.26 -9.13
C VAL A 37 -13.95 8.07 -9.53
N ARG A 38 -13.39 6.87 -9.55
CA ARG A 38 -14.16 5.65 -9.84
C ARG A 38 -15.16 5.29 -8.74
N ALA A 39 -14.82 5.53 -7.48
CA ALA A 39 -15.74 5.32 -6.38
C ALA A 39 -16.90 6.29 -6.43
N TYR A 40 -16.66 7.58 -6.71
CA TYR A 40 -17.68 8.59 -6.86
C TYR A 40 -18.70 8.23 -7.95
N SER A 41 -18.22 7.82 -9.13
CA SER A 41 -19.08 7.42 -10.25
C SER A 41 -19.96 6.20 -9.97
N ARG A 42 -19.69 5.46 -8.91
CA ARG A 42 -20.43 4.25 -8.49
C ARG A 42 -20.98 4.38 -7.07
N TRP A 43 -21.02 5.61 -6.54
CA TRP A 43 -21.34 5.80 -5.12
C TRP A 43 -22.75 5.36 -4.75
N ASP A 44 -23.70 5.42 -5.68
CA ASP A 44 -25.05 4.87 -5.48
C ASP A 44 -25.04 3.40 -4.99
N LYS A 45 -24.06 2.63 -5.44
CA LYS A 45 -23.88 1.23 -5.03
C LYS A 45 -22.97 1.10 -3.81
N ILE A 46 -21.87 1.85 -3.79
CA ILE A 46 -20.86 1.76 -2.73
C ILE A 46 -21.39 2.33 -1.41
N GLY A 47 -22.08 3.46 -1.47
CA GLY A 47 -22.64 4.14 -0.29
C GLY A 47 -23.73 3.35 0.44
N CYS A 48 -24.34 2.36 -0.24
CA CYS A 48 -25.34 1.44 0.34
C CYS A 48 -24.72 0.20 1.01
N LEU A 49 -23.41 0.00 0.90
CA LEU A 49 -22.73 -1.11 1.57
C LEU A 49 -22.63 -0.86 3.08
N ASP A 50 -22.60 -1.92 3.87
CA ASP A 50 -22.39 -1.83 5.32
C ASP A 50 -21.05 -1.18 5.67
N ARG A 51 -20.04 -1.37 4.82
CA ARG A 51 -18.67 -0.88 5.05
C ARG A 51 -18.09 -0.28 3.76
N PRO A 52 -18.56 0.91 3.33
CA PRO A 52 -18.08 1.54 2.10
C PRO A 52 -16.59 1.86 2.13
N GLU A 53 -16.03 2.21 3.29
CA GLU A 53 -14.57 2.44 3.45
C GLU A 53 -13.73 1.18 3.18
N PHE A 54 -14.23 0.01 3.54
CA PHE A 54 -13.56 -1.26 3.25
C PHE A 54 -13.51 -1.52 1.73
N TYR A 55 -14.59 -1.23 1.05
CA TYR A 55 -14.66 -1.37 -0.41
C TYR A 55 -13.69 -0.41 -1.11
N VAL A 56 -13.64 0.85 -0.69
CA VAL A 56 -12.71 1.84 -1.25
C VAL A 56 -11.24 1.44 -0.99
N ARG A 57 -10.91 0.94 0.21
CA ARG A 57 -9.57 0.41 0.50
C ARG A 57 -9.21 -0.80 -0.38
N LYS A 58 -10.18 -1.68 -0.63
CA LYS A 58 -9.99 -2.79 -1.58
C LYS A 58 -9.72 -2.29 -3.00
N MET A 59 -10.39 -1.23 -3.43
CA MET A 59 -10.10 -0.59 -4.73
C MET A 59 -8.68 -0.03 -4.77
N ILE A 60 -8.23 0.67 -3.72
CA ILE A 60 -6.85 1.18 -3.60
C ILE A 60 -5.84 0.04 -3.64
N LEU A 61 -6.06 -1.02 -2.87
CA LEU A 61 -5.20 -2.19 -2.86
C LEU A 61 -5.08 -2.84 -4.23
N ASN A 62 -6.19 -3.05 -4.92
CA ASN A 62 -6.22 -3.62 -6.26
C ASN A 62 -5.50 -2.72 -7.27
N GLU A 63 -5.71 -1.41 -7.19
CA GLU A 63 -5.02 -0.45 -8.05
C GLU A 63 -3.51 -0.47 -7.79
N PHE A 64 -3.10 -0.45 -6.53
CA PHE A 64 -1.69 -0.55 -6.13
C PHE A 64 -1.03 -1.82 -6.68
N LEU A 65 -1.69 -2.96 -6.59
CA LEU A 65 -1.15 -4.24 -7.07
C LEU A 65 -1.11 -4.32 -8.60
N SER A 66 -2.01 -3.63 -9.30
CA SER A 66 -2.12 -3.65 -10.76
C SER A 66 -1.32 -2.53 -11.45
N TRP A 67 -0.95 -1.48 -10.72
CA TRP A 67 -0.35 -0.27 -11.26
C TRP A 67 0.93 -0.52 -12.07
N ARG A 68 1.75 -1.47 -11.67
CA ARG A 68 2.96 -1.84 -12.43
C ARG A 68 2.63 -2.41 -13.82
N ARG A 69 1.49 -3.06 -13.99
CA ARG A 69 1.06 -3.56 -15.30
C ARG A 69 0.77 -2.42 -16.28
N ARG A 70 0.29 -1.28 -15.78
CA ARG A 70 0.01 -0.09 -16.60
C ARG A 70 1.28 0.68 -16.94
N SER A 71 2.18 0.88 -15.99
CA SER A 71 3.47 1.53 -16.21
C SER A 71 4.31 0.79 -17.26
N VAL A 72 4.31 -0.53 -17.24
CA VAL A 72 4.99 -1.36 -18.24
C VAL A 72 4.32 -1.27 -19.62
N ARG A 73 3.01 -1.05 -19.68
CA ARG A 73 2.28 -0.87 -20.96
C ARG A 73 2.44 0.53 -21.55
N GLN A 74 2.73 1.55 -20.73
CA GLN A 74 2.91 2.94 -21.18
C GLN A 74 4.36 3.29 -21.52
N VAL A 75 5.34 2.48 -21.11
CA VAL A 75 6.73 2.65 -21.51
C VAL A 75 6.91 2.02 -22.88
N LEU A 76 6.96 2.86 -23.90
CA LEU A 76 7.45 2.49 -25.24
C LEU A 76 8.86 1.88 -25.12
N PRO A 77 9.20 0.87 -25.92
CA PRO A 77 10.51 0.25 -25.88
C PRO A 77 11.59 1.30 -26.19
N GLY A 78 12.44 1.66 -25.23
CA GLY A 78 13.54 2.57 -25.39
C GLY A 78 13.82 3.57 -24.25
N GLY A 79 12.99 3.63 -23.21
CA GLY A 79 13.22 4.52 -22.07
C GLY A 79 13.78 3.78 -20.85
N ALA A 80 14.98 4.14 -20.42
CA ALA A 80 15.55 3.68 -19.16
C ALA A 80 14.58 4.02 -18.02
N ALA A 81 14.25 3.02 -17.18
CA ALA A 81 13.50 3.22 -15.97
C ALA A 81 14.36 4.06 -15.00
N GLY A 82 14.16 5.37 -15.03
CA GLY A 82 14.61 6.26 -13.97
C GLY A 82 13.70 6.04 -12.77
N GLU A 83 14.26 5.50 -11.69
CA GLU A 83 13.62 5.57 -10.40
C GLU A 83 13.38 7.05 -10.06
N PRO A 84 12.16 7.47 -9.68
CA PRO A 84 12.00 8.80 -9.15
C PRO A 84 12.73 8.87 -7.81
N ALA A 85 13.80 9.67 -7.79
CA ALA A 85 14.52 9.99 -6.56
C ALA A 85 13.53 10.62 -5.56
N SER A 86 13.39 9.97 -4.41
CA SER A 86 12.67 10.50 -3.27
C SER A 86 13.45 11.74 -2.76
N THR A 87 12.94 12.91 -3.07
CA THR A 87 13.34 14.13 -2.37
C THR A 87 12.47 14.26 -1.13
N ALA A 88 12.98 13.77 -0.01
CA ALA A 88 12.39 14.00 1.30
C ALA A 88 12.81 15.40 1.80
N PRO A 89 11.88 16.27 2.25
CA PRO A 89 12.24 17.42 3.07
C PRO A 89 12.41 16.98 4.53
N ASP A 90 13.48 17.47 5.06
CA ASP A 90 14.04 17.32 6.39
C ASP A 90 13.07 17.80 7.49
N HIS A 91 12.59 16.90 8.34
CA HIS A 91 12.02 17.23 9.65
C HIS A 91 12.29 16.12 10.69
N ALA A 92 13.29 16.43 11.54
CA ALA A 92 13.56 16.04 12.93
C ALA A 92 13.13 14.66 13.47
N HIS A 93 14.10 13.92 13.83
CA HIS A 93 14.35 12.77 14.75
C HIS A 93 13.24 11.76 15.13
N VAL A 94 11.98 12.13 15.37
CA VAL A 94 10.87 11.19 15.60
C VAL A 94 10.25 10.72 14.29
N TYR A 95 10.39 11.52 13.24
CA TYR A 95 10.01 11.15 11.89
C TYR A 95 11.04 10.21 11.21
N GLY A 96 12.29 10.19 11.67
CA GLY A 96 13.38 9.45 11.05
C GLY A 96 13.17 7.93 11.07
N GLU A 97 12.79 7.35 12.19
CA GLU A 97 12.57 5.91 12.32
C GLU A 97 11.34 5.44 11.53
N ARG A 98 10.27 6.22 11.55
CA ARG A 98 9.05 5.93 10.78
C ARG A 98 9.28 6.04 9.28
N GLN A 99 10.02 7.05 8.84
CA GLN A 99 10.38 7.20 7.43
C GLN A 99 11.36 6.11 6.97
N ALA A 100 12.32 5.73 7.81
CA ALA A 100 13.21 4.62 7.54
C ALA A 100 12.44 3.31 7.35
N LEU A 101 11.48 3.01 8.22
CA LEU A 101 10.61 1.84 8.08
C LEU A 101 9.79 1.87 6.80
N LEU A 102 9.19 3.01 6.46
CA LEU A 102 8.43 3.17 5.23
C LEU A 102 9.30 3.01 3.98
N ALA A 103 10.55 3.50 4.02
CA ALA A 103 11.52 3.32 2.95
C ALA A 103 11.89 1.84 2.77
N GLU A 104 12.13 1.11 3.87
CA GLU A 104 12.40 -0.33 3.83
C GLU A 104 11.19 -1.14 3.32
N LEU A 105 9.99 -0.79 3.76
CA LEU A 105 8.75 -1.36 3.21
C LEU A 105 8.64 -1.11 1.69
N GLY A 106 9.09 0.05 1.23
CA GLY A 106 9.09 0.43 -0.19
C GLY A 106 9.95 -0.47 -1.08
N LYS A 107 10.97 -1.11 -0.53
CA LYS A 107 11.85 -2.04 -1.24
C LYS A 107 11.24 -3.44 -1.40
N LEU A 108 10.21 -3.77 -0.63
CA LEU A 108 9.57 -5.08 -0.70
C LEU A 108 8.75 -5.25 -1.99
N PRO A 109 8.65 -6.47 -2.53
CA PRO A 109 7.67 -6.78 -3.55
C PRO A 109 6.26 -6.38 -3.09
N ARG A 110 5.44 -5.87 -4.00
CA ARG A 110 4.14 -5.26 -3.67
C ARG A 110 3.21 -6.14 -2.85
N ARG A 111 3.15 -7.44 -3.15
CA ARG A 111 2.29 -8.36 -2.41
C ARG A 111 2.78 -8.57 -0.98
N GLN A 112 4.09 -8.69 -0.77
CA GLN A 112 4.68 -8.79 0.57
C GLN A 112 4.41 -7.52 1.38
N ARG A 113 4.60 -6.36 0.75
CA ARG A 113 4.31 -5.07 1.36
C ARG A 113 2.83 -4.94 1.71
N ALA A 114 1.93 -5.25 0.77
CA ALA A 114 0.48 -5.19 1.01
C ALA A 114 0.07 -6.07 2.21
N VAL A 115 0.60 -7.28 2.31
CA VAL A 115 0.34 -8.18 3.44
C VAL A 115 0.80 -7.57 4.76
N LEU A 116 2.01 -7.01 4.83
CA LEU A 116 2.51 -6.40 6.06
C LEU A 116 1.71 -5.16 6.46
N VAL A 117 1.34 -4.32 5.50
CA VAL A 117 0.49 -3.15 5.76
C VAL A 117 -0.89 -3.57 6.25
N LEU A 118 -1.53 -4.53 5.61
CA LEU A 118 -2.85 -5.01 6.03
C LEU A 118 -2.80 -5.68 7.42
N ARG A 119 -1.77 -6.44 7.71
CA ARG A 119 -1.65 -7.16 8.98
C ARG A 119 -1.31 -6.22 10.15
N TYR A 120 -0.32 -5.35 9.98
CA TYR A 120 0.24 -4.56 11.09
C TYR A 120 -0.27 -3.13 11.17
N TYR A 121 -0.64 -2.53 10.06
CA TYR A 121 -1.19 -1.17 10.04
C TYR A 121 -2.73 -1.17 10.12
N GLU A 122 -3.38 -2.09 9.40
CA GLU A 122 -4.85 -2.22 9.37
C GLU A 122 -5.39 -3.27 10.35
N ASP A 123 -4.52 -3.99 11.04
CA ASP A 123 -4.86 -5.04 12.02
C ASP A 123 -5.82 -6.10 11.46
N ARG A 124 -5.54 -6.58 10.23
CA ARG A 124 -6.34 -7.61 9.56
C ARG A 124 -5.81 -9.01 9.82
N GLY A 125 -6.74 -9.95 10.00
CA GLY A 125 -6.42 -11.36 10.09
C GLY A 125 -6.06 -11.98 8.73
N ASP A 126 -5.36 -13.11 8.75
CA ASP A 126 -4.91 -13.79 7.53
C ASP A 126 -6.05 -14.17 6.58
N ALA A 127 -7.23 -14.55 7.11
CA ALA A 127 -8.39 -14.87 6.31
C ALA A 127 -8.95 -13.65 5.56
N GLU A 128 -9.05 -12.49 6.22
CA GLU A 128 -9.47 -11.23 5.58
C GLU A 128 -8.46 -10.78 4.52
N ILE A 129 -7.17 -10.88 4.82
CA ILE A 129 -6.11 -10.52 3.87
C ILE A 129 -6.16 -11.43 2.64
N ALA A 130 -6.34 -12.73 2.85
CA ALA A 130 -6.48 -13.70 1.78
C ALA A 130 -7.65 -13.37 0.85
N GLU A 131 -8.80 -12.99 1.41
CA GLU A 131 -9.97 -12.55 0.65
C GLU A 131 -9.68 -11.28 -0.15
N LEU A 132 -9.03 -10.28 0.47
CA LEU A 132 -8.66 -9.02 -0.18
C LEU A 132 -7.69 -9.23 -1.34
N LEU A 133 -6.72 -10.14 -1.18
CA LEU A 133 -5.68 -10.40 -2.18
C LEU A 133 -6.06 -11.49 -3.20
N GLY A 134 -7.18 -12.17 -3.02
CA GLY A 134 -7.60 -13.28 -3.86
C GLY A 134 -6.64 -14.48 -3.79
N CYS A 135 -6.17 -14.82 -2.60
CA CYS A 135 -5.25 -15.94 -2.36
C CYS A 135 -5.65 -16.74 -1.11
N THR A 136 -4.86 -17.73 -0.73
CA THR A 136 -5.11 -18.53 0.46
C THR A 136 -4.47 -17.92 1.72
N PRO A 137 -4.99 -18.20 2.94
CA PRO A 137 -4.33 -17.80 4.18
C PRO A 137 -2.88 -18.29 4.30
N GLY A 138 -2.58 -19.48 3.77
CA GLY A 138 -1.21 -20.01 3.70
C GLY A 138 -0.29 -19.15 2.84
N THR A 139 -0.77 -18.65 1.71
CA THR A 139 -0.04 -17.71 0.85
C THR A 139 0.20 -16.38 1.56
N VAL A 140 -0.77 -15.87 2.32
CA VAL A 140 -0.62 -14.66 3.15
C VAL A 140 0.50 -14.85 4.17
N ARG A 141 0.52 -15.97 4.90
CA ARG A 141 1.60 -16.29 5.86
C ARG A 141 2.96 -16.35 5.17
N GLY A 142 3.03 -16.93 3.99
CA GLY A 142 4.26 -16.97 3.20
C GLY A 142 4.77 -15.59 2.81
N TYR A 143 3.91 -14.70 2.33
CA TYR A 143 4.26 -13.32 2.02
C TYR A 143 4.72 -12.56 3.28
N ALA A 144 4.01 -12.71 4.40
CA ALA A 144 4.37 -12.07 5.66
C ALA A 144 5.75 -12.54 6.16
N SER A 145 6.02 -13.83 6.13
CA SER A 145 7.29 -14.41 6.55
C SER A 145 8.46 -13.88 5.71
N ARG A 146 8.32 -13.87 4.40
CA ARG A 146 9.36 -13.35 3.49
C ARG A 146 9.56 -11.85 3.65
N GLY A 147 8.49 -11.08 3.76
CA GLY A 147 8.55 -9.64 3.98
C GLY A 147 9.24 -9.27 5.30
N LEU A 148 8.89 -9.93 6.40
CA LEU A 148 9.53 -9.73 7.70
C LEU A 148 11.00 -10.15 7.68
N ALA A 149 11.35 -11.23 7.01
CA ALA A 149 12.73 -11.67 6.87
C ALA A 149 13.59 -10.65 6.12
N ALA A 150 13.06 -10.07 5.05
CA ALA A 150 13.72 -9.02 4.28
C ALA A 150 13.93 -7.75 5.13
N LEU A 151 12.90 -7.29 5.86
CA LEU A 151 13.02 -6.14 6.76
C LEU A 151 14.04 -6.37 7.88
N ARG A 152 14.12 -7.57 8.46
CA ARG A 152 15.11 -7.90 9.50
C ARG A 152 16.53 -7.84 8.99
N VAL A 153 16.76 -8.27 7.76
CA VAL A 153 18.09 -8.20 7.14
C VAL A 153 18.53 -6.75 6.95
N GLU A 154 17.61 -5.88 6.54
CA GLU A 154 17.92 -4.47 6.33
C GLU A 154 18.02 -3.66 7.64
N MET A 155 17.29 -4.06 8.67
CA MET A 155 17.27 -3.36 9.96
C MET A 155 18.32 -3.87 10.97
N ASP A 156 18.95 -5.03 10.74
CA ASP A 156 20.03 -5.56 11.57
C ASP A 156 21.38 -5.36 10.87
N PRO A 157 22.16 -4.31 11.27
CA PRO A 157 23.46 -4.04 10.66
C PRO A 157 24.54 -5.09 11.03
N ARG A 158 24.22 -6.08 11.86
CA ARG A 158 25.17 -7.11 12.24
C ARG A 158 25.34 -8.13 11.13
N PRO A 159 26.58 -8.36 10.62
CA PRO A 159 26.81 -9.42 9.66
C PRO A 159 26.46 -10.76 10.31
N ARG A 160 25.54 -11.50 9.69
CA ARG A 160 25.30 -12.89 10.08
C ARG A 160 26.62 -13.64 9.91
N ALA A 161 27.19 -14.11 11.03
CA ALA A 161 28.29 -15.05 10.98
C ALA A 161 27.84 -16.22 10.11
N ARG A 162 28.54 -16.43 9.00
CA ARG A 162 28.37 -17.65 8.20
C ARG A 162 28.77 -18.82 9.07
N ALA A 163 27.78 -19.60 9.45
CA ALA A 163 28.04 -20.93 9.94
C ALA A 163 28.42 -21.86 8.77
#